data_025e3b89578205b3bb3cb96d7750a49c
#
_entry.id   025e3b89578205b3bb3cb96d7750a49c
#
_cell.length_a   1.000
_cell.length_b   1.000
_cell.length_c   1.000
_cell.angle_alpha   90.00
_cell.angle_beta   90.00
_cell.angle_gamma   90.00
#
_symmetry.space_group_name_H-M   'P 1'
#
loop_
_entity.id
_entity.type
_entity.pdbx_description
1 polymer ?
#
loop_
_entity_poly.entity_id
_entity_poly.type
_entity_poly.pdbx_seq_one_letter_code
_entity_poly.pdbx_strand_id
1 'polypeptide(L)'
;LLISCLISLSALSNTKIQSHKNTVDVLVVGGGASGVMAGIQAARMGVSVQILEETVWLGGMLTSAGVSAIDGNYNLRSGLWEEYRSKLSAHYGGEEALKTGWVSNVLYEPQVGAAILLKMTQKEPNLRVSFGSMVNNISKISTGWNVNYRINGEEKTISAKIVIDATELGDIAAKIGVPYSIGMDSRFETGEAIAPEKANNIIQDLTYVAILKNYEDTTAAKLIKPKNYDPTPFLCTCKGRCTEKEANNKLWDCDYMMQYGKLPNNYYMINWPIYGNDYYTNAIELSVKARAVEFQKAKNFTLNYVYYLQNELGFKNLGIADDVFPTDDGLPLIPYHRESRRIEGLVRLDVNDLAKPYQQEESLFRTGIAVADYPIDHHHNRYPEADKLPDL
;
A
#
# COMPACT_ATOMS: atom_id res chain seq x y z
N LEU A 1 -82.63 0.09 -3.90
CA LEU A 1 -81.49 -0.81 -3.57
C LEU A 1 -80.28 0.07 -3.36
N LEU A 2 -79.92 0.31 -2.09
CA LEU A 2 -78.72 1.02 -1.65
C LEU A 2 -77.56 0.01 -1.56
N ILE A 3 -76.48 0.21 -2.31
CA ILE A 3 -75.22 -0.52 -2.16
C ILE A 3 -74.27 0.37 -1.39
N SER A 4 -74.00 -0.05 -0.13
CA SER A 4 -73.02 0.56 0.74
C SER A 4 -71.60 0.15 0.33
N CYS A 5 -70.77 1.14 -0.05
CA CYS A 5 -69.34 0.91 -0.37
C CYS A 5 -68.50 1.11 0.89
N LEU A 6 -68.07 0.01 1.48
CA LEU A 6 -67.10 -0.01 2.59
C LEU A 6 -65.71 0.29 2.05
N ILE A 7 -65.22 1.47 2.37
CA ILE A 7 -63.79 1.83 2.14
C ILE A 7 -62.97 1.29 3.29
N SER A 8 -62.17 0.25 3.06
CA SER A 8 -61.19 -0.24 3.99
C SER A 8 -59.98 0.69 3.99
N LEU A 9 -59.76 1.42 5.10
CA LEU A 9 -58.51 2.11 5.36
C LEU A 9 -57.42 1.05 5.58
N SER A 10 -56.58 0.86 4.59
CA SER A 10 -55.29 0.13 4.77
C SER A 10 -54.34 0.97 5.61
N ALA A 11 -53.95 0.42 6.75
CA ALA A 11 -52.93 0.98 7.63
C ALA A 11 -51.61 1.18 6.86
N LEU A 12 -51.21 2.42 6.74
CA LEU A 12 -49.85 2.79 6.36
C LEU A 12 -48.91 2.28 7.45
N SER A 13 -48.22 1.18 7.18
CA SER A 13 -47.11 0.73 7.98
C SER A 13 -46.04 1.82 7.97
N ASN A 14 -45.87 2.50 9.10
CA ASN A 14 -44.72 3.33 9.38
C ASN A 14 -43.47 2.43 9.31
N THR A 15 -42.89 2.30 8.16
CA THR A 15 -41.47 1.91 8.01
C THR A 15 -40.68 3.00 8.71
N LYS A 16 -40.29 2.75 9.96
CA LYS A 16 -39.23 3.52 10.62
C LYS A 16 -38.04 3.54 9.67
N ILE A 17 -37.81 4.68 9.03
CA ILE A 17 -36.54 5.00 8.42
C ILE A 17 -35.53 4.87 9.55
N GLN A 18 -34.81 3.76 9.58
CA GLN A 18 -33.71 3.55 10.50
C GLN A 18 -32.70 4.65 10.19
N SER A 19 -32.73 5.71 11.00
CA SER A 19 -31.70 6.74 10.93
C SER A 19 -30.37 5.98 11.07
N HIS A 20 -29.60 5.93 10.03
CA HIS A 20 -28.26 5.36 10.09
C HIS A 20 -27.56 6.09 11.23
N LYS A 21 -27.34 5.39 12.36
CA LYS A 21 -26.59 5.93 13.48
C LYS A 21 -25.23 6.36 12.92
N ASN A 22 -24.94 7.66 12.96
CA ASN A 22 -23.62 8.21 12.64
C ASN A 22 -22.62 7.83 13.75
N THR A 23 -22.73 6.62 14.28
CA THR A 23 -21.91 6.10 15.39
C THR A 23 -21.52 4.65 15.11
N VAL A 24 -20.26 4.33 15.40
CA VAL A 24 -19.71 2.97 15.34
C VAL A 24 -18.87 2.70 16.58
N ASP A 25 -18.62 1.44 16.86
CA ASP A 25 -17.68 1.06 17.93
C ASP A 25 -16.24 1.31 17.48
N VAL A 26 -15.90 0.89 16.28
CA VAL A 26 -14.55 1.03 15.69
C VAL A 26 -14.65 1.74 14.33
N LEU A 27 -13.89 2.81 14.18
CA LEU A 27 -13.66 3.47 12.92
C LEU A 27 -12.22 3.18 12.49
N VAL A 28 -12.05 2.64 11.30
CA VAL A 28 -10.73 2.44 10.67
C VAL A 28 -10.58 3.50 9.58
N VAL A 29 -9.53 4.30 9.65
CA VAL A 29 -9.19 5.28 8.63
C VAL A 29 -8.02 4.74 7.81
N GLY A 30 -8.27 4.51 6.52
CA GLY A 30 -7.40 3.80 5.59
C GLY A 30 -7.83 2.34 5.42
N GLY A 31 -8.14 1.96 4.17
CA GLY A 31 -8.49 0.60 3.78
C GLY A 31 -7.31 -0.18 3.20
N GLY A 32 -6.08 0.15 3.62
CA GLY A 32 -4.89 -0.63 3.31
C GLY A 32 -4.95 -2.06 3.86
N ALA A 33 -3.92 -2.86 3.65
CA ALA A 33 -3.88 -4.25 4.11
C ALA A 33 -4.17 -4.37 5.62
N SER A 34 -3.53 -3.56 6.44
CA SER A 34 -3.71 -3.53 7.90
C SER A 34 -5.11 -3.07 8.30
N GLY A 35 -5.62 -2.03 7.66
CA GLY A 35 -6.96 -1.48 7.94
C GLY A 35 -8.08 -2.45 7.62
N VAL A 36 -8.00 -3.13 6.48
CA VAL A 36 -8.96 -4.18 6.10
C VAL A 36 -8.96 -5.32 7.12
N MET A 37 -7.77 -5.81 7.49
CA MET A 37 -7.67 -6.93 8.43
C MET A 37 -8.13 -6.54 9.85
N ALA A 38 -7.81 -5.32 10.30
CA ALA A 38 -8.32 -4.77 11.56
C ALA A 38 -9.84 -4.66 11.55
N GLY A 39 -10.42 -4.14 10.46
CA GLY A 39 -11.86 -4.01 10.31
C GLY A 39 -12.60 -5.34 10.31
N ILE A 40 -12.11 -6.33 9.54
CA ILE A 40 -12.68 -7.68 9.49
C ILE A 40 -12.63 -8.33 10.88
N GLN A 41 -11.46 -8.28 11.54
CA GLN A 41 -11.31 -8.91 12.85
C GLN A 41 -12.21 -8.26 13.89
N ALA A 42 -12.29 -6.94 13.94
CA ALA A 42 -13.18 -6.23 14.85
C ALA A 42 -14.66 -6.60 14.63
N ALA A 43 -15.10 -6.65 13.36
CA ALA A 43 -16.46 -7.06 13.04
C ALA A 43 -16.76 -8.51 13.47
N ARG A 44 -15.82 -9.43 13.32
CA ARG A 44 -15.94 -10.83 13.80
C ARG A 44 -16.02 -10.93 15.33
N MET A 45 -15.45 -9.95 16.03
CA MET A 45 -15.61 -9.84 17.50
C MET A 45 -16.97 -9.26 17.92
N GLY A 46 -17.87 -8.99 16.98
CA GLY A 46 -19.25 -8.60 17.24
C GLY A 46 -19.49 -7.09 17.38
N VAL A 47 -18.48 -6.24 17.13
CA VAL A 47 -18.62 -4.79 17.20
C VAL A 47 -18.95 -4.17 15.84
N SER A 48 -19.60 -2.99 15.84
CA SER A 48 -19.90 -2.26 14.63
C SER A 48 -18.66 -1.53 14.09
N VAL A 49 -18.36 -1.71 12.80
CA VAL A 49 -17.15 -1.19 12.17
C VAL A 49 -17.47 -0.39 10.92
N GLN A 50 -16.75 0.72 10.73
CA GLN A 50 -16.70 1.48 9.49
C GLN A 50 -15.25 1.63 9.05
N ILE A 51 -14.95 1.32 7.78
CA ILE A 51 -13.68 1.68 7.13
C ILE A 51 -13.94 2.91 6.25
N LEU A 52 -13.10 3.93 6.38
CA LEU A 52 -13.02 5.07 5.45
C LEU A 52 -11.79 4.86 4.58
N GLU A 53 -11.99 4.69 3.28
CA GLU A 53 -10.92 4.50 2.29
C GLU A 53 -10.95 5.63 1.27
N GLU A 54 -9.80 6.25 0.99
CA GLU A 54 -9.73 7.38 0.06
C GLU A 54 -9.79 6.97 -1.41
N THR A 55 -9.36 5.77 -1.75
CA THR A 55 -9.40 5.23 -3.10
C THR A 55 -10.72 4.47 -3.37
N VAL A 56 -10.79 3.81 -4.52
CA VAL A 56 -11.91 2.93 -4.89
C VAL A 56 -11.61 1.45 -4.65
N TRP A 57 -10.43 1.12 -4.09
CA TRP A 57 -9.99 -0.23 -3.81
C TRP A 57 -9.58 -0.38 -2.34
N LEU A 58 -9.72 -1.61 -1.82
CA LEU A 58 -9.14 -2.05 -0.56
C LEU A 58 -7.81 -2.75 -0.80
N GLY A 59 -6.90 -2.67 0.19
CA GLY A 59 -5.64 -3.40 0.21
C GLY A 59 -4.39 -2.53 0.14
N GLY A 60 -4.51 -1.22 -0.15
CA GLY A 60 -3.40 -0.26 -0.13
C GLY A 60 -2.22 -0.72 -0.98
N MET A 61 -1.06 -0.93 -0.37
CA MET A 61 0.16 -1.42 -1.01
C MET A 61 -0.08 -2.66 -1.88
N LEU A 62 -0.85 -3.63 -1.39
CA LEU A 62 -1.07 -4.92 -2.05
C LEU A 62 -1.94 -4.84 -3.31
N THR A 63 -2.64 -3.72 -3.53
CA THR A 63 -3.63 -3.54 -4.59
C THR A 63 -3.56 -2.16 -5.22
N SER A 64 -3.99 -1.11 -4.48
CA SER A 64 -4.08 0.28 -4.95
C SER A 64 -2.74 0.85 -5.40
N ALA A 65 -1.63 0.45 -4.78
CA ALA A 65 -0.27 0.85 -5.17
C ALA A 65 0.39 -0.12 -6.16
N GLY A 66 -0.24 -1.27 -6.46
CA GLY A 66 0.24 -2.21 -7.47
C GLY A 66 1.37 -3.15 -7.05
N VAL A 67 1.77 -3.20 -5.78
CA VAL A 67 2.75 -4.19 -5.28
C VAL A 67 2.01 -5.48 -4.92
N SER A 68 1.58 -6.19 -5.94
CA SER A 68 0.81 -7.42 -5.82
C SER A 68 1.71 -8.66 -5.71
N ALA A 69 2.74 -8.55 -4.91
CA ALA A 69 3.69 -9.58 -4.55
C ALA A 69 3.88 -9.57 -3.03
N ILE A 70 3.59 -10.66 -2.35
CA ILE A 70 3.71 -10.74 -0.90
C ILE A 70 4.95 -11.53 -0.55
N ASP A 71 5.94 -10.83 -0.02
CA ASP A 71 7.25 -11.34 0.32
C ASP A 71 7.29 -11.98 1.70
N GLY A 72 8.48 -12.48 2.07
CA GLY A 72 8.75 -13.08 3.36
C GLY A 72 8.39 -14.55 3.43
N ASN A 73 8.21 -15.05 4.64
CA ASN A 73 7.98 -16.47 4.89
C ASN A 73 6.53 -16.87 4.59
N TYR A 74 6.27 -17.28 3.35
CA TYR A 74 4.94 -17.72 2.91
C TYR A 74 4.43 -19.00 3.60
N ASN A 75 5.27 -19.67 4.40
CA ASN A 75 4.90 -20.84 5.19
C ASN A 75 4.26 -20.46 6.55
N LEU A 76 4.27 -19.21 6.94
CA LEU A 76 3.53 -18.72 8.11
C LEU A 76 2.04 -18.67 7.83
N ARG A 77 1.38 -19.85 7.89
CA ARG A 77 -0.02 -20.03 7.53
C ARG A 77 -0.93 -19.84 8.74
N SER A 78 -1.38 -18.63 8.98
CA SER A 78 -2.37 -18.38 10.04
C SER A 78 -3.20 -17.13 9.81
N GLY A 79 -4.35 -17.06 10.50
CA GLY A 79 -5.22 -15.90 10.56
C GLY A 79 -5.73 -15.41 9.22
N LEU A 80 -5.95 -14.11 9.13
CA LEU A 80 -6.48 -13.45 7.93
C LEU A 80 -5.50 -13.49 6.75
N TRP A 81 -4.20 -13.57 7.01
CA TRP A 81 -3.21 -13.80 5.97
C TRP A 81 -3.47 -15.09 5.20
N GLU A 82 -3.64 -16.21 5.92
CA GLU A 82 -3.92 -17.49 5.26
C GLU A 82 -5.29 -17.48 4.56
N GLU A 83 -6.29 -16.81 5.14
CA GLU A 83 -7.59 -16.67 4.50
C GLU A 83 -7.49 -15.94 3.17
N TYR A 84 -6.74 -14.85 3.11
CA TYR A 84 -6.52 -14.08 1.88
C TYR A 84 -5.73 -14.90 0.84
N ARG A 85 -4.62 -15.51 1.26
CA ARG A 85 -3.76 -16.33 0.41
C ARG A 85 -4.51 -17.53 -0.18
N SER A 86 -5.30 -18.22 0.62
CA SER A 86 -6.13 -19.35 0.16
C SER A 86 -7.16 -18.93 -0.90
N LYS A 87 -7.73 -17.71 -0.78
CA LYS A 87 -8.66 -17.17 -1.78
C LYS A 87 -7.95 -16.79 -3.08
N LEU A 88 -6.74 -16.24 -3.02
CA LEU A 88 -5.89 -16.01 -4.18
C LEU A 88 -5.57 -17.34 -4.88
N SER A 89 -5.09 -18.32 -4.12
CA SER A 89 -4.80 -19.66 -4.63
C SER A 89 -6.01 -20.30 -5.31
N ALA A 90 -7.18 -20.23 -4.68
CA ALA A 90 -8.42 -20.76 -5.26
C ALA A 90 -8.83 -20.05 -6.57
N HIS A 91 -8.57 -18.74 -6.68
CA HIS A 91 -8.87 -17.95 -7.88
C HIS A 91 -8.02 -18.41 -9.07
N TYR A 92 -6.74 -18.71 -8.87
CA TYR A 92 -5.81 -19.08 -9.93
C TYR A 92 -5.68 -20.61 -10.12
N GLY A 93 -6.43 -21.41 -9.37
CA GLY A 93 -6.43 -22.88 -9.52
C GLY A 93 -5.32 -23.62 -8.77
N GLY A 94 -4.67 -22.96 -7.81
CA GLY A 94 -3.67 -23.58 -6.94
C GLY A 94 -2.54 -22.66 -6.53
N GLU A 95 -1.76 -23.06 -5.52
CA GLU A 95 -0.64 -22.28 -5.00
C GLU A 95 0.49 -22.10 -6.02
N GLU A 96 0.73 -23.12 -6.87
CA GLU A 96 1.78 -23.04 -7.88
C GLU A 96 1.52 -21.96 -8.94
N ALA A 97 0.25 -21.63 -9.19
CA ALA A 97 -0.12 -20.57 -10.12
C ALA A 97 0.20 -19.15 -9.60
N LEU A 98 0.54 -19.01 -8.31
CA LEU A 98 0.98 -17.78 -7.70
C LEU A 98 2.51 -17.56 -7.79
N LYS A 99 3.28 -18.58 -8.19
CA LYS A 99 4.76 -18.55 -8.23
C LYS A 99 5.25 -18.21 -9.64
N THR A 100 4.80 -17.10 -10.17
CA THR A 100 5.06 -16.72 -11.57
C THR A 100 6.31 -15.89 -11.79
N GLY A 101 6.75 -15.16 -10.79
CA GLY A 101 8.01 -14.39 -10.76
C GLY A 101 8.92 -14.85 -9.63
N TRP A 102 10.13 -14.27 -9.54
CA TRP A 102 11.09 -14.72 -8.53
C TRP A 102 11.15 -13.84 -7.27
N VAL A 103 10.48 -12.68 -7.25
CA VAL A 103 10.46 -11.81 -6.07
C VAL A 103 9.65 -12.41 -4.92
N SER A 104 8.61 -13.17 -5.22
CA SER A 104 7.71 -13.73 -4.21
C SER A 104 7.15 -15.10 -4.64
N ASN A 105 6.69 -15.87 -3.66
CA ASN A 105 5.90 -17.07 -3.88
C ASN A 105 4.39 -16.81 -3.98
N VAL A 106 3.97 -15.53 -3.84
CA VAL A 106 2.56 -15.11 -3.87
C VAL A 106 2.44 -13.86 -4.72
N LEU A 107 2.32 -14.08 -6.03
CA LEU A 107 2.11 -13.03 -7.03
C LEU A 107 0.71 -13.14 -7.62
N TYR A 108 0.06 -12.01 -7.86
CA TYR A 108 -1.31 -11.94 -8.39
C TYR A 108 -1.57 -10.60 -9.06
N GLU A 109 -2.65 -10.48 -9.80
CA GLU A 109 -3.06 -9.22 -10.39
C GLU A 109 -3.71 -8.30 -9.33
N PRO A 110 -3.34 -7.01 -9.25
CA PRO A 110 -3.82 -6.08 -8.22
C PRO A 110 -5.36 -6.03 -8.11
N GLN A 111 -6.08 -6.01 -9.25
CA GLN A 111 -7.54 -5.97 -9.29
C GLN A 111 -8.19 -7.24 -8.71
N VAL A 112 -7.54 -8.40 -8.86
CA VAL A 112 -7.99 -9.66 -8.25
C VAL A 112 -7.86 -9.60 -6.74
N GLY A 113 -6.71 -9.11 -6.26
CA GLY A 113 -6.49 -8.88 -4.83
C GLY A 113 -7.53 -7.96 -4.22
N ALA A 114 -7.80 -6.82 -4.86
CA ALA A 114 -8.81 -5.84 -4.42
C ALA A 114 -10.22 -6.45 -4.38
N ALA A 115 -10.60 -7.21 -5.41
CA ALA A 115 -11.90 -7.88 -5.46
C ALA A 115 -12.06 -8.93 -4.35
N ILE A 116 -10.99 -9.67 -4.01
CA ILE A 116 -11.01 -10.65 -2.93
C ILE A 116 -11.17 -9.96 -1.58
N LEU A 117 -10.42 -8.89 -1.30
CA LEU A 117 -10.54 -8.12 -0.07
C LEU A 117 -11.93 -7.51 0.09
N LEU A 118 -12.49 -6.97 -0.99
CA LEU A 118 -13.86 -6.46 -0.98
C LEU A 118 -14.86 -7.57 -0.61
N LYS A 119 -14.74 -8.75 -1.23
CA LYS A 119 -15.60 -9.90 -0.89
C LYS A 119 -15.42 -10.37 0.55
N MET A 120 -14.21 -10.28 1.11
CA MET A 120 -13.96 -10.62 2.52
C MET A 120 -14.68 -9.63 3.44
N THR A 121 -14.60 -8.32 3.19
CA THR A 121 -15.30 -7.32 4.00
C THR A 121 -16.83 -7.44 3.89
N GLN A 122 -17.35 -7.71 2.71
CA GLN A 122 -18.81 -7.88 2.47
C GLN A 122 -19.42 -9.08 3.18
N LYS A 123 -18.63 -10.07 3.59
CA LYS A 123 -19.10 -11.22 4.38
C LYS A 123 -19.35 -10.88 5.84
N GLU A 124 -18.82 -9.76 6.32
CA GLU A 124 -18.93 -9.36 7.73
C GLU A 124 -20.13 -8.41 7.90
N PRO A 125 -21.24 -8.85 8.52
CA PRO A 125 -22.48 -8.08 8.59
C PRO A 125 -22.35 -6.78 9.40
N ASN A 126 -21.37 -6.73 10.32
CA ASN A 126 -21.10 -5.57 11.17
C ASN A 126 -20.08 -4.58 10.58
N LEU A 127 -19.56 -4.84 9.36
CA LEU A 127 -18.56 -4.02 8.72
C LEU A 127 -19.13 -3.29 7.51
N ARG A 128 -18.85 -1.99 7.42
CA ARG A 128 -19.14 -1.15 6.25
C ARG A 128 -17.88 -0.50 5.74
N VAL A 129 -17.82 -0.27 4.44
CA VAL A 129 -16.72 0.44 3.77
C VAL A 129 -17.30 1.67 3.06
N SER A 130 -16.65 2.81 3.23
CA SER A 130 -16.91 4.04 2.46
C SER A 130 -15.68 4.37 1.64
N PHE A 131 -15.77 4.21 0.33
CA PHE A 131 -14.75 4.59 -0.63
C PHE A 131 -14.82 6.07 -0.97
N GLY A 132 -13.71 6.64 -1.48
CA GLY A 132 -13.62 8.06 -1.81
C GLY A 132 -13.75 8.97 -0.60
N SER A 133 -13.36 8.48 0.57
CA SER A 133 -13.54 9.15 1.87
C SER A 133 -12.23 9.75 2.36
N MET A 134 -12.20 11.07 2.52
CA MET A 134 -11.03 11.80 3.03
C MET A 134 -11.35 12.43 4.39
N VAL A 135 -10.56 12.11 5.41
CA VAL A 135 -10.71 12.69 6.75
C VAL A 135 -10.15 14.11 6.82
N ASN A 136 -11.01 15.07 7.11
CA ASN A 136 -10.65 16.48 7.26
C ASN A 136 -10.21 16.80 8.67
N ASN A 137 -10.97 16.35 9.68
CA ASN A 137 -10.71 16.64 11.08
C ASN A 137 -11.11 15.49 11.98
N ILE A 138 -10.45 15.37 13.12
CA ILE A 138 -10.75 14.43 14.18
C ILE A 138 -10.62 15.13 15.53
N SER A 139 -11.56 14.89 16.43
CA SER A 139 -11.56 15.49 17.77
C SER A 139 -12.01 14.49 18.82
N LYS A 140 -11.38 14.54 19.99
CA LYS A 140 -11.75 13.69 21.13
C LYS A 140 -13.03 14.22 21.77
N ILE A 141 -13.90 13.31 22.15
CA ILE A 141 -15.14 13.57 22.93
C ILE A 141 -15.17 12.67 24.16
N SER A 142 -16.11 12.88 25.07
CA SER A 142 -16.22 12.10 26.33
C SER A 142 -16.38 10.59 26.10
N THR A 143 -16.97 10.18 24.97
CA THR A 143 -17.30 8.77 24.66
C THR A 143 -16.44 8.19 23.54
N GLY A 144 -15.37 8.88 23.13
CA GLY A 144 -14.50 8.45 22.04
C GLY A 144 -14.08 9.61 21.13
N TRP A 145 -14.43 9.57 19.87
CA TRP A 145 -13.96 10.48 18.81
C TRP A 145 -15.08 10.91 17.89
N ASN A 146 -15.06 12.17 17.46
CA ASN A 146 -15.80 12.66 16.30
C ASN A 146 -14.84 12.85 15.13
N VAL A 147 -15.20 12.29 13.98
CA VAL A 147 -14.41 12.35 12.76
C VAL A 147 -15.24 13.00 11.65
N ASN A 148 -14.74 14.12 11.12
CA ASN A 148 -15.31 14.81 9.98
C ASN A 148 -14.57 14.36 8.72
N TYR A 149 -15.30 13.89 7.74
CA TYR A 149 -14.75 13.40 6.48
C TYR A 149 -15.61 13.84 5.31
N ARG A 150 -14.99 13.93 4.15
CA ARG A 150 -15.67 14.23 2.89
C ARG A 150 -15.79 12.98 2.05
N ILE A 151 -16.96 12.74 1.49
CA ILE A 151 -17.25 11.68 0.55
C ILE A 151 -18.15 12.20 -0.57
N ASN A 152 -17.81 11.98 -1.85
CA ASN A 152 -18.56 12.47 -3.01
C ASN A 152 -18.83 13.99 -2.96
N GLY A 153 -17.89 14.77 -2.43
CA GLY A 153 -18.04 16.22 -2.27
C GLY A 153 -18.84 16.68 -1.05
N GLU A 154 -19.49 15.77 -0.32
CA GLU A 154 -20.29 16.07 0.87
C GLU A 154 -19.48 15.90 2.15
N GLU A 155 -19.63 16.84 3.08
CA GLU A 155 -19.08 16.73 4.44
C GLU A 155 -20.00 15.86 5.32
N LYS A 156 -19.39 14.88 6.00
CA LYS A 156 -20.07 13.97 6.92
C LYS A 156 -19.33 13.89 8.25
N THR A 157 -20.06 13.53 9.30
CA THR A 157 -19.49 13.30 10.63
C THR A 157 -19.88 11.91 11.12
N ILE A 158 -18.92 11.21 11.68
CA ILE A 158 -19.13 9.93 12.35
C ILE A 158 -18.47 9.96 13.74
N SER A 159 -19.17 9.42 14.72
CA SER A 159 -18.62 9.21 16.07
C SER A 159 -18.17 7.77 16.24
N ALA A 160 -17.04 7.55 16.89
CA ALA A 160 -16.50 6.23 17.14
C ALA A 160 -15.94 6.13 18.56
N LYS A 161 -16.08 4.97 19.21
CA LYS A 161 -15.44 4.72 20.50
C LYS A 161 -13.94 4.59 20.35
N ILE A 162 -13.49 3.92 19.30
CA ILE A 162 -12.09 3.66 18.95
C ILE A 162 -11.87 4.10 17.50
N VAL A 163 -10.76 4.77 17.26
CA VAL A 163 -10.25 5.05 15.91
C VAL A 163 -8.92 4.33 15.70
N ILE A 164 -8.82 3.62 14.59
CA ILE A 164 -7.58 2.97 14.14
C ILE A 164 -7.04 3.79 12.98
N ASP A 165 -5.83 4.33 13.13
CA ASP A 165 -5.08 4.92 12.01
C ASP A 165 -4.44 3.79 11.20
N ALA A 166 -4.94 3.60 10.00
CA ALA A 166 -4.40 2.68 9.00
C ALA A 166 -4.11 3.42 7.68
N THR A 167 -3.90 4.75 7.76
CA THR A 167 -3.47 5.55 6.61
C THR A 167 -2.03 5.20 6.23
N GLU A 168 -1.70 5.32 4.95
CA GLU A 168 -0.36 4.98 4.44
C GLU A 168 0.77 5.76 5.15
N LEU A 169 0.51 6.98 5.61
CA LEU A 169 1.51 7.87 6.17
C LEU A 169 1.30 8.24 7.66
N GLY A 170 0.34 7.61 8.36
CA GLY A 170 0.05 7.91 9.77
C GLY A 170 -0.57 9.31 9.96
N ASP A 171 -1.39 9.74 9.00
CA ASP A 171 -1.92 11.12 8.98
C ASP A 171 -2.93 11.39 10.09
N ILE A 172 -3.63 10.39 10.61
CA ILE A 172 -4.57 10.57 11.72
C ILE A 172 -3.83 10.71 13.04
N ALA A 173 -2.79 9.92 13.27
CA ALA A 173 -1.92 10.03 14.44
C ALA A 173 -1.31 11.44 14.52
N ALA A 174 -0.77 11.96 13.41
CA ALA A 174 -0.26 13.31 13.34
C ALA A 174 -1.33 14.38 13.63
N LYS A 175 -2.55 14.23 13.09
CA LYS A 175 -3.66 15.17 13.32
C LYS A 175 -4.07 15.30 14.80
N ILE A 176 -3.93 14.22 15.57
CA ILE A 176 -4.28 14.22 17.00
C ILE A 176 -3.09 14.44 17.92
N GLY A 177 -1.91 14.75 17.37
CA GLY A 177 -0.71 15.09 18.12
C GLY A 177 -0.02 13.92 18.81
N VAL A 178 -0.15 12.70 18.26
CA VAL A 178 0.65 11.56 18.72
C VAL A 178 2.11 11.82 18.35
N PRO A 179 3.07 11.69 19.28
CA PRO A 179 4.49 11.85 18.98
C PRO A 179 4.99 10.82 17.96
N TYR A 180 5.84 11.24 17.06
CA TYR A 180 6.46 10.40 16.03
C TYR A 180 7.79 10.96 15.57
N SER A 181 8.61 10.13 14.94
CA SER A 181 9.82 10.52 14.22
C SER A 181 9.71 10.19 12.72
N ILE A 182 10.52 10.90 11.91
CA ILE A 182 10.63 10.72 10.46
C ILE A 182 12.12 10.66 10.12
N GLY A 183 12.48 9.81 9.13
CA GLY A 183 13.86 9.65 8.71
C GLY A 183 14.67 8.79 9.71
N MET A 184 15.95 8.94 9.75
CA MET A 184 16.85 8.12 10.57
C MET A 184 17.10 8.77 11.92
N ASP A 185 16.92 7.99 12.99
CA ASP A 185 17.25 8.42 14.35
C ASP A 185 18.77 8.32 14.61
N SER A 186 19.25 9.03 15.62
CA SER A 186 20.66 8.99 16.02
C SER A 186 21.00 7.66 16.72
N ARG A 187 22.19 7.11 16.44
CA ARG A 187 22.73 5.94 17.15
C ARG A 187 22.86 6.13 18.65
N PHE A 188 23.00 7.37 19.08
CA PHE A 188 23.08 7.70 20.53
C PHE A 188 21.70 7.67 21.20
N GLU A 189 20.63 7.71 20.44
CA GLU A 189 19.25 7.62 20.94
C GLU A 189 18.75 6.17 20.89
N THR A 190 19.10 5.43 19.83
CA THR A 190 18.59 4.07 19.58
C THR A 190 19.52 2.97 20.03
N GLY A 191 20.83 3.24 20.18
CA GLY A 191 21.84 2.21 20.44
C GLY A 191 22.21 1.35 19.23
N GLU A 192 21.65 1.65 18.05
CA GLU A 192 21.91 0.92 16.80
C GLU A 192 23.22 1.37 16.18
N ALA A 193 24.21 0.47 16.11
CA ALA A 193 25.54 0.80 15.59
C ALA A 193 25.53 1.26 14.12
N ILE A 194 24.55 0.80 13.34
CA ILE A 194 24.37 1.16 11.92
C ILE A 194 23.66 2.50 11.73
N ALA A 195 23.00 3.04 12.76
CA ALA A 195 22.32 4.33 12.65
C ALA A 195 23.33 5.50 12.53
N PRO A 196 22.96 6.63 11.91
CA PRO A 196 23.83 7.79 11.79
C PRO A 196 24.16 8.40 13.16
N GLU A 197 25.23 9.19 13.26
CA GLU A 197 25.55 9.91 14.49
C GLU A 197 24.53 10.99 14.83
N LYS A 198 23.98 11.62 13.82
CA LYS A 198 22.94 12.67 13.97
C LYS A 198 21.67 12.24 13.25
N ALA A 199 20.55 12.38 13.94
CA ALA A 199 19.25 12.19 13.34
C ALA A 199 19.06 13.07 12.09
N ASN A 200 18.33 12.59 11.10
CA ASN A 200 18.04 13.29 9.87
C ASN A 200 16.61 13.00 9.40
N ASN A 201 16.16 13.67 8.33
CA ASN A 201 14.83 13.49 7.74
C ASN A 201 14.89 12.67 6.43
N ILE A 202 15.92 11.86 6.24
CA ILE A 202 16.05 11.03 5.04
C ILE A 202 15.18 9.80 5.24
N ILE A 203 14.22 9.61 4.32
CA ILE A 203 13.33 8.45 4.28
C ILE A 203 13.66 7.57 3.08
N GLN A 204 13.11 6.37 3.05
CA GLN A 204 13.26 5.48 1.92
C GLN A 204 12.54 6.02 0.67
N ASP A 205 13.03 5.61 -0.49
CA ASP A 205 12.42 5.90 -1.79
C ASP A 205 10.98 5.36 -1.84
N LEU A 206 10.10 6.06 -2.52
CA LEU A 206 8.81 5.50 -2.91
C LEU A 206 8.85 4.98 -4.35
N THR A 207 7.87 4.17 -4.74
CA THR A 207 7.70 3.75 -6.13
C THR A 207 6.28 3.99 -6.62
N TYR A 208 6.13 4.69 -7.74
CA TYR A 208 4.93 4.50 -8.54
C TYR A 208 5.12 3.25 -9.38
N VAL A 209 4.44 2.17 -9.00
CA VAL A 209 4.52 0.89 -9.72
C VAL A 209 3.89 1.02 -11.11
N ALA A 210 4.31 0.23 -12.07
CA ALA A 210 3.58 0.04 -13.31
C ALA A 210 3.26 -1.45 -13.49
N ILE A 211 2.05 -1.76 -13.91
CA ILE A 211 1.73 -3.09 -14.40
C ILE A 211 1.80 -3.05 -15.92
N LEU A 212 2.69 -3.84 -16.49
CA LEU A 212 2.81 -4.00 -17.93
C LEU A 212 2.08 -5.26 -18.39
N LYS A 213 1.53 -5.17 -19.58
CA LYS A 213 0.89 -6.28 -20.29
C LYS A 213 1.71 -6.58 -21.55
N ASN A 214 1.81 -7.85 -21.89
CA ASN A 214 2.41 -8.26 -23.15
C ASN A 214 1.34 -8.19 -24.26
N TYR A 215 1.48 -7.22 -25.13
CA TYR A 215 0.61 -7.02 -26.29
C TYR A 215 1.14 -7.79 -27.50
N GLU A 216 0.26 -8.44 -28.25
CA GLU A 216 0.61 -9.08 -29.53
C GLU A 216 1.00 -8.02 -30.56
N ASP A 217 0.29 -6.91 -30.59
CA ASP A 217 0.59 -5.74 -31.43
C ASP A 217 1.47 -4.74 -30.66
N THR A 218 2.72 -4.57 -31.14
CA THR A 218 3.67 -3.61 -30.56
C THR A 218 3.21 -2.15 -30.67
N THR A 219 2.28 -1.83 -31.57
CA THR A 219 1.72 -0.47 -31.67
C THR A 219 0.79 -0.18 -30.50
N ALA A 220 0.03 -1.18 -30.02
CA ALA A 220 -0.82 -1.07 -28.83
C ALA A 220 0.01 -0.91 -27.53
N ALA A 221 1.18 -1.54 -27.47
CA ALA A 221 2.10 -1.43 -26.34
C ALA A 221 2.83 -0.08 -26.26
N LYS A 222 2.91 0.65 -27.38
CA LYS A 222 3.84 1.79 -27.53
C LYS A 222 3.49 2.96 -26.62
N LEU A 223 4.41 3.26 -25.69
CA LEU A 223 4.38 4.49 -24.91
C LEU A 223 4.91 5.67 -25.74
N ILE A 224 4.21 6.80 -25.70
CA ILE A 224 4.70 8.05 -26.30
C ILE A 224 5.91 8.52 -25.49
N LYS A 225 6.97 8.98 -26.19
CA LYS A 225 8.17 9.47 -25.53
C LYS A 225 7.83 10.56 -24.51
N PRO A 226 8.14 10.36 -23.22
CA PRO A 226 7.84 11.36 -22.19
C PRO A 226 8.56 12.68 -22.48
N LYS A 227 7.91 13.79 -22.14
CA LYS A 227 8.55 15.10 -22.19
C LYS A 227 9.70 15.12 -21.18
N ASN A 228 10.87 15.58 -21.60
CA ASN A 228 12.09 15.58 -20.78
C ASN A 228 12.60 14.15 -20.43
N TYR A 229 12.42 13.20 -21.35
CA TYR A 229 12.99 11.86 -21.20
C TYR A 229 14.51 11.90 -21.00
N ASP A 230 14.98 11.29 -19.92
CA ASP A 230 16.37 11.09 -19.59
C ASP A 230 16.63 9.61 -19.28
N PRO A 231 17.44 8.88 -20.08
CA PRO A 231 17.78 7.49 -19.82
C PRO A 231 18.83 7.32 -18.71
N THR A 232 19.56 8.38 -18.36
CA THR A 232 20.72 8.32 -17.46
C THR A 232 20.44 7.61 -16.13
N PRO A 233 19.32 7.86 -15.44
CA PRO A 233 19.03 7.18 -14.17
C PRO A 233 18.86 5.67 -14.28
N PHE A 234 18.66 5.12 -15.49
CA PHE A 234 18.31 3.72 -15.73
C PHE A 234 19.43 2.88 -16.36
N LEU A 235 20.58 3.48 -16.66
CA LEU A 235 21.68 2.81 -17.38
C LEU A 235 22.17 1.53 -16.69
N CYS A 236 22.15 1.50 -15.34
CA CYS A 236 22.59 0.36 -14.56
C CYS A 236 21.44 -0.57 -14.11
N THR A 237 20.28 -0.49 -14.74
CA THR A 237 19.12 -1.31 -14.35
C THR A 237 19.29 -2.81 -14.56
N CYS A 238 20.10 -3.18 -15.57
CA CYS A 238 20.50 -4.56 -15.86
C CYS A 238 21.83 -4.59 -16.60
N LYS A 239 22.40 -5.78 -16.88
CA LYS A 239 23.67 -5.95 -17.60
C LYS A 239 23.63 -5.37 -19.02
N GLY A 240 24.81 -4.93 -19.49
CA GLY A 240 25.03 -4.58 -20.88
C GLY A 240 25.28 -3.10 -21.16
N ARG A 241 24.92 -2.18 -20.25
CA ARG A 241 25.17 -0.73 -20.41
C ARG A 241 25.94 -0.11 -19.25
N CYS A 242 26.18 -0.89 -18.20
CA CYS A 242 26.86 -0.49 -16.99
C CYS A 242 27.55 -1.72 -16.41
N THR A 243 28.68 -1.54 -15.73
CA THR A 243 29.37 -2.59 -14.99
C THR A 243 28.87 -2.66 -13.55
N GLU A 244 29.02 -3.80 -12.88
CA GLU A 244 28.67 -3.93 -11.46
C GLU A 244 29.47 -2.96 -10.56
N LYS A 245 30.69 -2.59 -10.97
CA LYS A 245 31.50 -1.59 -10.27
C LYS A 245 30.90 -0.19 -10.39
N GLU A 246 30.40 0.20 -11.56
CA GLU A 246 29.72 1.49 -11.77
C GLU A 246 28.36 1.53 -11.06
N ALA A 247 27.66 0.40 -11.02
CA ALA A 247 26.39 0.27 -10.33
C ALA A 247 26.56 0.23 -8.80
N ASN A 248 27.74 -0.07 -8.29
CA ASN A 248 27.97 -0.45 -6.89
C ASN A 248 26.95 -1.51 -6.41
N ASN A 249 26.57 -2.41 -7.29
CA ASN A 249 25.53 -3.41 -7.04
C ASN A 249 25.70 -4.58 -8.02
N LYS A 250 25.14 -5.75 -7.65
CA LYS A 250 25.00 -6.88 -8.56
C LYS A 250 24.01 -6.54 -9.65
N LEU A 251 24.37 -6.81 -10.91
CA LEU A 251 23.48 -6.64 -12.05
C LEU A 251 22.96 -8.00 -12.54
N TRP A 252 21.71 -8.03 -12.90
CA TRP A 252 21.02 -9.18 -13.48
C TRP A 252 20.92 -9.06 -15.00
N ASP A 253 20.80 -10.17 -15.70
CA ASP A 253 20.44 -10.13 -17.11
C ASP A 253 19.06 -9.48 -17.28
N CYS A 254 18.86 -8.71 -18.35
CA CYS A 254 17.63 -7.93 -18.52
C CYS A 254 16.36 -8.81 -18.59
N ASP A 255 16.46 -9.97 -19.26
CA ASP A 255 15.34 -10.92 -19.28
C ASP A 255 15.03 -11.52 -17.90
N TYR A 256 16.07 -11.82 -17.11
CA TYR A 256 15.91 -12.30 -15.75
C TYR A 256 15.35 -11.21 -14.83
N MET A 257 15.79 -9.96 -14.97
CA MET A 257 15.21 -8.81 -14.28
C MET A 257 13.71 -8.70 -14.54
N MET A 258 13.27 -8.84 -15.80
CA MET A 258 11.85 -8.77 -16.14
C MET A 258 11.01 -9.91 -15.55
N GLN A 259 11.63 -11.03 -15.18
CA GLN A 259 10.92 -12.12 -14.46
C GLN A 259 10.73 -11.81 -12.96
N TYR A 260 11.33 -10.76 -12.42
CA TYR A 260 11.20 -10.36 -11.02
C TYR A 260 9.75 -10.31 -10.57
N GLY A 261 8.97 -9.45 -11.20
CA GLY A 261 7.58 -9.20 -10.89
C GLY A 261 6.59 -9.79 -11.92
N LYS A 262 6.93 -10.91 -12.56
CA LYS A 262 5.99 -11.57 -13.49
C LYS A 262 4.77 -12.06 -12.72
N LEU A 263 3.61 -11.55 -13.09
CA LEU A 263 2.31 -11.90 -12.53
C LEU A 263 1.63 -13.01 -13.37
N PRO A 264 0.56 -13.63 -12.85
CA PRO A 264 -0.30 -14.49 -13.69
C PRO A 264 -0.78 -13.77 -14.96
N ASN A 265 -1.23 -14.53 -15.95
CA ASN A 265 -1.80 -14.03 -17.21
C ASN A 265 -0.87 -13.10 -18.03
N ASN A 266 0.47 -13.28 -17.89
CA ASN A 266 1.50 -12.51 -18.60
C ASN A 266 1.48 -11.01 -18.36
N TYR A 267 1.07 -10.59 -17.16
CA TYR A 267 1.35 -9.26 -16.66
C TYR A 267 2.72 -9.20 -15.97
N TYR A 268 3.27 -7.99 -15.84
CA TYR A 268 4.57 -7.74 -15.23
C TYR A 268 4.48 -6.54 -14.30
N MET A 269 4.72 -6.75 -13.03
CA MET A 269 4.84 -5.70 -12.03
C MET A 269 6.23 -5.07 -12.11
N ILE A 270 6.28 -3.79 -12.43
CA ILE A 270 7.51 -2.99 -12.47
C ILE A 270 7.64 -2.25 -11.14
N ASN A 271 8.39 -2.84 -10.24
CA ASN A 271 8.81 -2.31 -8.95
C ASN A 271 10.28 -2.70 -8.77
N TRP A 272 11.16 -2.14 -9.61
CA TRP A 272 12.56 -2.57 -9.67
C TRP A 272 13.47 -1.59 -8.94
N PRO A 273 14.17 -2.03 -7.84
CA PRO A 273 14.95 -1.14 -7.00
C PRO A 273 16.31 -0.75 -7.61
N ILE A 274 16.91 -1.61 -8.45
CA ILE A 274 18.27 -1.42 -8.97
C ILE A 274 18.20 -0.51 -10.20
N TYR A 275 18.44 0.79 -10.03
CA TYR A 275 18.36 1.80 -11.09
C TYR A 275 17.06 1.73 -11.91
N GLY A 276 15.97 1.28 -11.27
CA GLY A 276 14.63 1.17 -11.84
C GLY A 276 13.77 2.39 -11.54
N ASN A 277 12.50 2.14 -11.13
CA ASN A 277 11.51 3.18 -10.97
C ASN A 277 11.30 3.68 -9.53
N ASP A 278 12.21 3.37 -8.61
CA ASP A 278 12.25 4.02 -7.30
C ASP A 278 12.51 5.52 -7.44
N TYR A 279 11.81 6.33 -6.65
CA TYR A 279 11.84 7.78 -6.71
C TYR A 279 11.92 8.37 -5.29
N TYR A 280 12.93 9.23 -5.04
CA TYR A 280 13.07 9.88 -3.75
C TYR A 280 12.21 11.13 -3.65
N THR A 281 11.36 11.17 -2.64
CA THR A 281 10.70 12.37 -2.15
C THR A 281 10.21 12.18 -0.72
N ASN A 282 10.51 13.12 0.18
CA ASN A 282 9.89 13.11 1.50
C ASN A 282 8.54 13.83 1.43
N ALA A 283 7.49 13.05 1.16
CA ALA A 283 6.12 13.54 1.04
C ALA A 283 5.32 13.49 2.36
N ILE A 284 5.91 13.00 3.45
CA ILE A 284 5.19 12.68 4.69
C ILE A 284 4.53 13.93 5.30
N GLU A 285 5.26 15.04 5.39
CA GLU A 285 4.77 16.29 6.00
C GLU A 285 4.13 17.26 4.99
N LEU A 286 4.08 16.88 3.72
CA LEU A 286 3.50 17.73 2.69
C LEU A 286 1.97 17.80 2.80
N SER A 287 1.40 18.93 2.43
CA SER A 287 -0.04 19.04 2.24
C SER A 287 -0.52 18.10 1.12
N VAL A 288 -1.79 17.71 1.13
CA VAL A 288 -2.41 16.87 0.09
C VAL A 288 -2.12 17.39 -1.33
N LYS A 289 -2.22 18.73 -1.52
CA LYS A 289 -1.92 19.34 -2.82
C LYS A 289 -0.44 19.23 -3.20
N ALA A 290 0.47 19.40 -2.27
CA ALA A 290 1.90 19.27 -2.52
C ALA A 290 2.29 17.81 -2.76
N ARG A 291 1.72 16.85 -2.00
CA ARG A 291 1.88 15.40 -2.26
C ARG A 291 1.47 15.04 -3.68
N ALA A 292 0.32 15.53 -4.15
CA ALA A 292 -0.15 15.26 -5.50
C ALA A 292 0.84 15.72 -6.58
N VAL A 293 1.53 16.84 -6.38
CA VAL A 293 2.59 17.32 -7.29
C VAL A 293 3.79 16.36 -7.28
N GLU A 294 4.25 15.94 -6.10
CA GLU A 294 5.38 15.01 -6.00
C GLU A 294 5.01 13.63 -6.57
N PHE A 295 3.81 13.14 -6.32
CA PHE A 295 3.35 11.86 -6.88
C PHE A 295 3.23 11.91 -8.40
N GLN A 296 2.86 13.05 -8.99
CA GLN A 296 2.88 13.21 -10.44
C GLN A 296 4.30 13.16 -11.02
N LYS A 297 5.30 13.69 -10.28
CA LYS A 297 6.71 13.56 -10.69
C LYS A 297 7.16 12.08 -10.64
N ALA A 298 6.81 11.36 -9.58
CA ALA A 298 7.10 9.94 -9.45
C ALA A 298 6.42 9.09 -10.56
N LYS A 299 5.16 9.39 -10.92
CA LYS A 299 4.49 8.79 -12.08
C LYS A 299 5.28 9.04 -13.37
N ASN A 300 5.69 10.27 -13.60
CA ASN A 300 6.46 10.64 -14.80
C ASN A 300 7.82 9.92 -14.83
N PHE A 301 8.45 9.72 -13.67
CA PHE A 301 9.69 8.97 -13.55
C PHE A 301 9.50 7.50 -13.94
N THR A 302 8.44 6.86 -13.46
CA THR A 302 8.07 5.49 -13.86
C THR A 302 7.77 5.39 -15.35
N LEU A 303 7.06 6.37 -15.93
CA LEU A 303 6.81 6.39 -17.38
C LEU A 303 8.13 6.54 -18.20
N ASN A 304 9.10 7.32 -17.71
CA ASN A 304 10.45 7.35 -18.32
C ASN A 304 11.11 5.97 -18.26
N TYR A 305 10.99 5.26 -17.15
CA TYR A 305 11.55 3.91 -17.02
C TYR A 305 10.85 2.90 -17.96
N VAL A 306 9.53 2.92 -18.05
CA VAL A 306 8.81 2.06 -19.01
C VAL A 306 9.20 2.36 -20.44
N TYR A 307 9.35 3.64 -20.80
CA TYR A 307 9.83 4.03 -22.11
C TYR A 307 11.26 3.50 -22.38
N TYR A 308 12.15 3.56 -21.37
CA TYR A 308 13.50 2.99 -21.42
C TYR A 308 13.46 1.47 -21.65
N LEU A 309 12.63 0.74 -20.93
CA LEU A 309 12.46 -0.72 -21.12
C LEU A 309 12.06 -1.05 -22.57
N GLN A 310 11.11 -0.30 -23.14
CA GLN A 310 10.63 -0.53 -24.51
C GLN A 310 11.68 -0.19 -25.58
N ASN A 311 12.33 0.97 -25.47
CA ASN A 311 13.06 1.56 -26.57
C ASN A 311 14.57 1.36 -26.47
N GLU A 312 15.11 1.23 -25.25
CA GLU A 312 16.54 1.04 -25.01
C GLU A 312 16.90 -0.42 -24.74
N LEU A 313 16.02 -1.16 -24.03
CA LEU A 313 16.23 -2.59 -23.72
C LEU A 313 15.50 -3.53 -24.69
N GLY A 314 14.61 -3.01 -25.52
CA GLY A 314 13.98 -3.79 -26.61
C GLY A 314 12.71 -4.55 -26.20
N PHE A 315 12.13 -4.34 -25.04
CA PHE A 315 10.86 -4.96 -24.60
C PHE A 315 9.63 -4.29 -25.25
N LYS A 316 9.63 -4.22 -26.58
CA LYS A 316 8.65 -3.44 -27.37
C LYS A 316 7.20 -3.89 -27.23
N ASN A 317 6.97 -5.15 -26.82
CA ASN A 317 5.65 -5.72 -26.65
C ASN A 317 5.05 -5.42 -25.25
N LEU A 318 5.86 -4.96 -24.30
CA LEU A 318 5.42 -4.67 -22.95
C LEU A 318 4.96 -3.21 -22.86
N GLY A 319 3.67 -2.98 -22.66
CA GLY A 319 3.07 -1.64 -22.49
C GLY A 319 2.29 -1.55 -21.19
N ILE A 320 1.95 -0.33 -20.79
CA ILE A 320 1.08 -0.11 -19.62
C ILE A 320 -0.22 -0.89 -19.82
N ALA A 321 -0.61 -1.69 -18.82
CA ALA A 321 -1.86 -2.42 -18.84
C ALA A 321 -3.04 -1.45 -18.68
N ASP A 322 -3.96 -1.49 -19.63
CA ASP A 322 -5.14 -0.62 -19.71
C ASP A 322 -6.38 -1.22 -19.01
N ASP A 323 -6.26 -2.44 -18.50
CA ASP A 323 -7.33 -3.25 -17.93
C ASP A 323 -7.11 -3.61 -16.45
N VAL A 324 -6.10 -3.03 -15.79
CA VAL A 324 -5.75 -3.34 -14.39
C VAL A 324 -6.29 -2.27 -13.45
N PHE A 325 -5.89 -1.02 -13.60
CA PHE A 325 -6.29 0.06 -12.70
C PHE A 325 -7.44 0.90 -13.25
N PRO A 326 -8.39 1.34 -12.41
CA PRO A 326 -9.49 2.21 -12.82
C PRO A 326 -9.01 3.69 -12.90
N THR A 327 -7.93 3.93 -13.63
CA THR A 327 -7.30 5.24 -13.82
C THR A 327 -7.12 5.52 -15.30
N ASP A 328 -7.20 6.79 -15.70
CA ASP A 328 -7.09 7.19 -17.11
C ASP A 328 -5.68 6.94 -17.69
N ASP A 329 -4.65 6.91 -16.83
CA ASP A 329 -3.25 6.71 -17.20
C ASP A 329 -2.79 5.24 -17.08
N GLY A 330 -3.67 4.33 -16.62
CA GLY A 330 -3.34 2.91 -16.40
C GLY A 330 -2.34 2.67 -15.24
N LEU A 331 -1.99 3.72 -14.49
CA LEU A 331 -1.08 3.62 -13.35
C LEU A 331 -1.84 3.43 -12.03
N PRO A 332 -1.18 2.93 -10.97
CA PRO A 332 -1.77 2.73 -9.65
C PRO A 332 -2.48 3.97 -9.09
N LEU A 333 -3.47 3.72 -8.22
CA LEU A 333 -4.25 4.74 -7.54
C LEU A 333 -3.41 5.59 -6.57
N ILE A 334 -2.42 4.96 -5.92
CA ILE A 334 -1.49 5.57 -4.96
C ILE A 334 -0.07 5.07 -5.22
N PRO A 335 0.99 5.77 -4.77
CA PRO A 335 2.34 5.23 -4.80
C PRO A 335 2.53 4.15 -3.72
N TYR A 336 3.53 3.32 -3.89
CA TYR A 336 4.05 2.43 -2.86
C TYR A 336 5.00 3.22 -1.94
N HIS A 337 4.59 3.40 -0.70
CA HIS A 337 5.41 3.96 0.38
C HIS A 337 6.11 2.85 1.14
N ARG A 338 7.43 2.99 1.37
CA ARG A 338 8.21 2.06 2.19
C ARG A 338 8.38 2.54 3.62
N GLU A 339 8.20 3.83 3.83
CA GLU A 339 8.37 4.45 5.14
C GLU A 339 7.29 5.51 5.38
N SER A 340 6.88 5.61 6.65
CA SER A 340 5.92 6.60 7.12
C SER A 340 6.38 7.19 8.45
N ARG A 341 5.49 7.84 9.19
CA ARG A 341 5.74 8.28 10.56
C ARG A 341 5.95 7.07 11.46
N ARG A 342 7.04 7.04 12.18
CA ARG A 342 7.31 6.06 13.24
C ARG A 342 6.74 6.60 14.55
N ILE A 343 5.62 6.03 14.99
CA ILE A 343 4.94 6.41 16.23
C ILE A 343 5.81 6.06 17.43
N GLU A 344 5.96 7.01 18.36
CA GLU A 344 6.63 6.76 19.63
C GLU A 344 5.77 5.87 20.51
N GLY A 345 6.18 4.62 20.68
CA GLY A 345 5.52 3.64 21.54
C GLY A 345 6.14 3.58 22.94
N LEU A 346 5.52 2.82 23.85
CA LEU A 346 6.09 2.51 25.16
C LEU A 346 7.33 1.61 25.03
N VAL A 347 7.44 0.85 23.95
CA VAL A 347 8.55 0.00 23.58
C VAL A 347 8.91 0.30 22.13
N ARG A 348 10.21 0.44 21.86
CA ARG A 348 10.75 0.56 20.50
C ARG A 348 11.35 -0.78 20.11
N LEU A 349 11.01 -1.30 18.97
CA LEU A 349 11.70 -2.40 18.31
C LEU A 349 12.78 -1.82 17.41
N ASP A 350 14.01 -2.30 17.52
CA ASP A 350 15.14 -1.82 16.73
C ASP A 350 15.87 -2.96 16.01
N VAL A 351 16.94 -2.62 15.27
CA VAL A 351 17.70 -3.61 14.50
C VAL A 351 18.39 -4.66 15.40
N ASN A 352 18.75 -4.31 16.63
CA ASN A 352 19.40 -5.25 17.54
C ASN A 352 18.43 -6.36 17.98
N ASP A 353 17.15 -6.02 18.16
CA ASP A 353 16.09 -7.00 18.47
C ASP A 353 15.88 -7.98 17.30
N LEU A 354 15.99 -7.50 16.06
CA LEU A 354 15.78 -8.31 14.86
C LEU A 354 17.01 -9.14 14.49
N ALA A 355 18.20 -8.53 14.51
CA ALA A 355 19.42 -9.17 14.04
C ALA A 355 20.01 -10.16 15.06
N LYS A 356 19.83 -9.90 16.36
CA LYS A 356 20.40 -10.69 17.45
C LYS A 356 19.41 -10.94 18.59
N PRO A 357 18.22 -11.50 18.32
CA PRO A 357 17.13 -11.60 19.30
C PRO A 357 17.50 -12.42 20.55
N TYR A 358 18.44 -13.35 20.43
CA TYR A 358 18.88 -14.21 21.54
C TYR A 358 20.12 -13.68 22.31
N GLN A 359 20.66 -12.52 21.91
CA GLN A 359 21.83 -11.90 22.55
C GLN A 359 21.47 -10.66 23.37
N GLN A 360 20.18 -10.29 23.41
CA GLN A 360 19.71 -9.17 24.21
C GLN A 360 19.73 -9.52 25.70
N GLU A 361 20.04 -8.52 26.54
CA GLU A 361 20.04 -8.69 28.02
C GLU A 361 18.62 -8.98 28.54
N GLU A 362 17.61 -8.42 27.88
CA GLU A 362 16.20 -8.64 28.22
C GLU A 362 15.62 -9.86 27.49
N SER A 363 14.60 -10.45 28.10
CA SER A 363 13.89 -11.57 27.50
C SER A 363 13.18 -11.14 26.23
N LEU A 364 13.08 -12.06 25.26
CA LEU A 364 12.29 -11.87 24.04
C LEU A 364 10.87 -11.36 24.37
N PHE A 365 10.36 -10.47 23.51
CA PHE A 365 9.00 -9.95 23.63
C PHE A 365 7.98 -11.10 23.59
N ARG A 366 7.33 -11.37 24.72
CA ARG A 366 6.27 -12.40 24.82
C ARG A 366 4.86 -11.83 24.60
N THR A 367 4.77 -10.54 24.40
CA THR A 367 3.51 -9.80 24.21
C THR A 367 3.23 -9.48 22.73
N GLY A 368 3.98 -10.08 21.82
CA GLY A 368 3.78 -9.93 20.38
C GLY A 368 2.38 -10.42 19.96
N ILE A 369 1.71 -9.65 19.12
CA ILE A 369 0.38 -9.97 18.57
C ILE A 369 0.45 -10.59 17.17
N ALA A 370 1.63 -10.56 16.53
CA ALA A 370 1.87 -11.09 15.20
C ALA A 370 3.30 -11.63 15.09
N VAL A 371 3.54 -12.43 14.06
CA VAL A 371 4.85 -12.91 13.67
C VAL A 371 5.21 -12.30 12.32
N ALA A 372 6.44 -11.83 12.19
CA ALA A 372 7.02 -11.37 10.94
C ALA A 372 8.35 -12.10 10.68
N ASP A 373 8.66 -12.32 9.41
CA ASP A 373 9.90 -12.95 8.97
C ASP A 373 10.28 -12.36 7.60
N TYR A 374 11.11 -11.32 7.63
CA TYR A 374 11.64 -10.66 6.44
C TYR A 374 13.02 -10.05 6.75
N PRO A 375 14.01 -10.12 5.85
CA PRO A 375 15.28 -9.46 6.04
C PRO A 375 15.10 -7.94 6.09
N ILE A 376 16.04 -7.25 6.76
CA ILE A 376 16.11 -5.80 6.71
C ILE A 376 16.50 -5.40 5.29
N ASP A 377 15.66 -4.57 4.66
CA ASP A 377 15.81 -4.14 3.27
C ASP A 377 15.63 -2.63 3.18
N HIS A 378 16.65 -1.95 2.67
CA HIS A 378 16.71 -0.49 2.61
C HIS A 378 16.68 0.02 1.17
N HIS A 379 15.81 0.98 0.90
CA HIS A 379 15.64 1.62 -0.39
C HIS A 379 15.94 3.12 -0.31
N HIS A 380 17.23 3.49 -0.41
CA HIS A 380 17.69 4.89 -0.41
C HIS A 380 18.48 5.23 -1.68
N ASN A 381 18.43 4.39 -2.71
CA ASN A 381 19.28 4.50 -3.91
C ASN A 381 19.03 5.77 -4.73
N ARG A 382 17.90 6.45 -4.53
CA ARG A 382 17.53 7.67 -5.23
C ARG A 382 17.75 8.94 -4.39
N TYR A 383 18.17 8.80 -3.14
CA TYR A 383 18.54 9.96 -2.34
C TYR A 383 19.75 10.66 -2.96
N PRO A 384 19.68 11.98 -3.24
CA PRO A 384 20.68 12.66 -4.07
C PRO A 384 22.04 12.86 -3.40
N GLU A 385 22.12 12.77 -2.07
CA GLU A 385 23.33 13.00 -1.28
C GLU A 385 23.77 11.70 -0.61
N ALA A 386 24.26 10.73 -1.40
CA ALA A 386 24.61 9.38 -0.95
C ALA A 386 25.65 9.37 0.21
N ASP A 387 26.51 10.41 0.27
CA ASP A 387 27.49 10.59 1.35
C ASP A 387 26.87 10.89 2.72
N LYS A 388 25.58 11.23 2.78
CA LYS A 388 24.83 11.42 4.02
C LYS A 388 24.14 10.15 4.52
N LEU A 389 24.12 9.10 3.70
CA LEU A 389 23.58 7.82 4.11
C LEU A 389 24.61 7.07 4.95
N PRO A 390 24.19 6.38 6.04
CA PRO A 390 25.05 5.46 6.74
C PRO A 390 25.41 4.26 5.85
N ASP A 391 26.49 3.58 6.16
CA ASP A 391 26.84 2.29 5.54
C ASP A 391 25.83 1.24 6.03
N LEU A 392 24.80 1.01 5.22
CA LEU A 392 23.68 0.12 5.51
C LEU A 392 23.89 -1.26 4.93
#